data_8c75ac78e20fa6077e85ffb21950c20c
#
_entry.id   8c75ac78e20fa6077e85ffb21950c20c
#
_cell.length_a   1.000
_cell.length_b   1.000
_cell.length_c   1.000
_cell.angle_alpha   90.00
_cell.angle_beta   90.00
_cell.angle_gamma   90.00
#
_symmetry.space_group_name_H-M   'P 1'
#
loop_
_entity.id
_entity.type
_entity.pdbx_description
1 polymer ?
#
loop_
_entity_poly.entity_id
_entity_poly.type
_entity_poly.pdbx_seq_one_letter_code
_entity_poly.pdbx_strand_id
1 'polypeptide(L)'
;MGDIICREGIRSAAMALPARVHDGFDLHARTQLAFANTLGGYAMVCSGCAGCHGTEHAMSAHHHGLPHGAGLIMISVAYHQHMIDAHVCDDRYVDMARLMGNWLASKPEDFIVELERLIDECNMGDLKMSDWGITPDEFDAMASNALDTNDALFAHDPVQLSHDDVVNILQASWVE
;
A
#
# COMPACT_ATOMS: atom_id res chain seq x y z
N MET A 1 8.21 -19.67 0.16
CA MET A 1 8.79 -19.01 -1.03
C MET A 1 8.29 -17.57 -1.11
N GLY A 2 6.97 -17.31 -1.09
CA GLY A 2 6.40 -15.96 -1.15
C GLY A 2 6.99 -14.99 -0.14
N ASP A 3 7.08 -15.36 1.14
CA ASP A 3 7.68 -14.51 2.18
C ASP A 3 9.10 -14.04 1.86
N ILE A 4 9.95 -14.92 1.35
CA ILE A 4 11.33 -14.55 1.00
C ILE A 4 11.36 -13.50 -0.12
N ILE A 5 10.49 -13.68 -1.11
CA ILE A 5 10.34 -12.78 -2.25
C ILE A 5 9.82 -11.42 -1.79
N CYS A 6 8.75 -11.40 -0.97
CA CYS A 6 8.16 -10.17 -0.45
C CYS A 6 9.15 -9.39 0.42
N ARG A 7 9.85 -10.07 1.35
CA ARG A 7 10.83 -9.45 2.26
C ARG A 7 11.95 -8.77 1.48
N GLU A 8 12.52 -9.43 0.47
CA GLU A 8 13.57 -8.85 -0.36
C GLU A 8 13.03 -7.71 -1.25
N GLY A 9 11.79 -7.84 -1.76
CA GLY A 9 11.12 -6.79 -2.52
C GLY A 9 10.92 -5.51 -1.69
N ILE A 10 10.39 -5.64 -0.47
CA ILE A 10 10.21 -4.51 0.47
C ILE A 10 11.54 -3.82 0.77
N ARG A 11 12.55 -4.61 1.15
CA ARG A 11 13.88 -4.07 1.46
C ARG A 11 14.48 -3.32 0.28
N SER A 12 14.47 -3.93 -0.90
CA SER A 12 15.05 -3.33 -2.12
C SER A 12 14.31 -2.07 -2.56
N ALA A 13 12.98 -2.06 -2.46
CA ALA A 13 12.17 -0.89 -2.80
C ALA A 13 12.41 0.26 -1.80
N ALA A 14 12.30 0.00 -0.50
CA ALA A 14 12.47 1.02 0.54
C ALA A 14 13.84 1.70 0.50
N MET A 15 14.90 0.95 0.18
CA MET A 15 16.26 1.50 0.09
C MET A 15 16.51 2.28 -1.20
N ALA A 16 15.94 1.85 -2.32
CA ALA A 16 16.29 2.40 -3.62
C ALA A 16 15.33 3.50 -4.12
N LEU A 17 14.08 3.48 -3.66
CA LEU A 17 13.05 4.38 -4.17
C LEU A 17 13.35 5.85 -3.91
N PRO A 18 13.71 6.29 -2.68
CA PRO A 18 14.07 7.69 -2.42
C PRO A 18 15.26 8.15 -3.25
N ALA A 19 16.33 7.34 -3.31
CA ALA A 19 17.50 7.67 -4.10
C ALA A 19 17.15 7.90 -5.59
N ARG A 20 16.29 7.04 -6.14
CA ARG A 20 15.85 7.13 -7.54
C ARG A 20 14.93 8.32 -7.80
N VAL A 21 14.11 8.70 -6.82
CA VAL A 21 13.26 9.90 -6.92
C VAL A 21 14.11 11.17 -6.90
N HIS A 22 15.12 11.23 -6.04
CA HIS A 22 16.00 12.39 -5.92
C HIS A 22 17.00 12.52 -7.08
N ASP A 23 17.54 11.39 -7.57
CA ASP A 23 18.42 11.37 -8.74
C ASP A 23 17.91 10.43 -9.83
N GLY A 24 17.25 11.02 -10.82
CA GLY A 24 16.71 10.32 -11.98
C GLY A 24 17.77 9.58 -12.83
N PHE A 25 19.06 9.83 -12.63
CA PHE A 25 20.16 9.22 -13.36
C PHE A 25 20.92 8.15 -12.55
N ASP A 26 20.60 7.96 -11.26
CA ASP A 26 21.19 6.90 -10.45
C ASP A 26 20.84 5.52 -11.03
N LEU A 27 21.80 4.95 -11.78
CA LEU A 27 21.64 3.64 -12.42
C LEU A 27 21.63 2.50 -11.39
N HIS A 28 22.32 2.65 -10.26
CA HIS A 28 22.31 1.63 -9.21
C HIS A 28 20.93 1.55 -8.56
N ALA A 29 20.37 2.68 -8.12
CA ALA A 29 19.02 2.75 -7.57
C ALA A 29 17.98 2.24 -8.59
N ARG A 30 18.12 2.62 -9.87
CA ARG A 30 17.26 2.12 -10.96
C ARG A 30 17.30 0.60 -11.10
N THR A 31 18.48 0.00 -11.00
CA THR A 31 18.65 -1.45 -11.09
C THR A 31 18.01 -2.16 -9.91
N GLN A 32 18.19 -1.62 -8.68
CA GLN A 32 17.56 -2.17 -7.47
C GLN A 32 16.02 -2.08 -7.54
N LEU A 33 15.47 -0.98 -8.05
CA LEU A 33 14.01 -0.85 -8.25
C LEU A 33 13.48 -1.82 -9.31
N ALA A 34 14.21 -2.01 -10.42
CA ALA A 34 13.83 -3.00 -11.44
C ALA A 34 13.82 -4.42 -10.85
N PHE A 35 14.77 -4.73 -9.98
CA PHE A 35 14.80 -6.00 -9.24
C PHE A 35 13.61 -6.11 -8.27
N ALA A 36 13.36 -5.08 -7.45
CA ALA A 36 12.21 -5.04 -6.54
C ALA A 36 10.87 -5.21 -7.30
N ASN A 37 10.71 -4.53 -8.43
CA ASN A 37 9.52 -4.67 -9.28
C ASN A 37 9.36 -6.10 -9.83
N THR A 38 10.46 -6.75 -10.21
CA THR A 38 10.44 -8.16 -10.64
C THR A 38 10.00 -9.08 -9.51
N LEU A 39 10.52 -8.84 -8.29
CA LEU A 39 10.10 -9.59 -7.10
C LEU A 39 8.62 -9.36 -6.78
N GLY A 40 8.09 -8.14 -6.96
CA GLY A 40 6.67 -7.84 -6.84
C GLY A 40 5.82 -8.68 -7.78
N GLY A 41 6.22 -8.82 -9.05
CA GLY A 41 5.56 -9.71 -10.00
C GLY A 41 5.56 -11.17 -9.56
N TYR A 42 6.68 -11.68 -9.04
CA TYR A 42 6.72 -13.04 -8.47
C TYR A 42 5.86 -13.18 -7.20
N ALA A 43 5.83 -12.16 -6.34
CA ALA A 43 4.98 -12.15 -5.15
C ALA A 43 3.50 -12.27 -5.54
N MET A 44 3.04 -11.52 -6.55
CA MET A 44 1.67 -11.61 -7.07
C MET A 44 1.32 -13.02 -7.55
N VAL A 45 2.24 -13.70 -8.24
CA VAL A 45 2.02 -15.09 -8.71
C VAL A 45 1.96 -16.09 -7.55
N CYS A 46 2.76 -15.88 -6.50
CA CYS A 46 2.87 -16.80 -5.37
C CYS A 46 1.79 -16.59 -4.30
N SER A 47 1.32 -15.36 -4.12
CA SER A 47 0.51 -14.96 -2.95
C SER A 47 -0.72 -14.14 -3.30
N GLY A 48 -0.86 -13.67 -4.54
CA GLY A 48 -1.93 -12.76 -4.96
C GLY A 48 -1.67 -11.31 -4.52
N CYS A 49 -2.67 -10.47 -4.76
CA CYS A 49 -2.79 -9.13 -4.19
C CYS A 49 -3.86 -9.14 -3.10
N ALA A 50 -3.88 -8.14 -2.25
CA ALA A 50 -4.79 -8.00 -1.11
C ALA A 50 -5.86 -6.91 -1.36
N GLY A 51 -6.78 -6.73 -0.42
CA GLY A 51 -7.91 -5.81 -0.52
C GLY A 51 -7.54 -4.33 -0.75
N CYS A 52 -6.30 -3.93 -0.41
CA CYS A 52 -5.79 -2.61 -0.78
C CYS A 52 -5.88 -2.38 -2.30
N HIS A 53 -5.47 -3.38 -3.12
CA HIS A 53 -5.62 -3.32 -4.57
C HIS A 53 -7.11 -3.37 -5.00
N GLY A 54 -7.94 -4.18 -4.32
CA GLY A 54 -9.38 -4.23 -4.60
C GLY A 54 -10.07 -2.89 -4.37
N THR A 55 -9.71 -2.19 -3.30
CA THR A 55 -10.21 -0.86 -2.98
C THR A 55 -9.74 0.17 -4.02
N GLU A 56 -8.47 0.15 -4.38
CA GLU A 56 -7.93 1.07 -5.38
C GLU A 56 -8.52 0.83 -6.77
N HIS A 57 -8.76 -0.42 -7.16
CA HIS A 57 -9.43 -0.73 -8.43
C HIS A 57 -10.82 -0.07 -8.52
N ALA A 58 -11.57 -0.03 -7.41
CA ALA A 58 -12.84 0.67 -7.36
C ALA A 58 -12.67 2.19 -7.49
N MET A 59 -11.64 2.79 -6.84
CA MET A 59 -11.32 4.21 -7.02
C MET A 59 -11.02 4.52 -8.49
N SER A 60 -10.15 3.76 -9.13
CA SER A 60 -9.80 3.93 -10.55
C SER A 60 -10.97 3.62 -11.51
N ALA A 61 -11.88 2.72 -11.15
CA ALA A 61 -13.09 2.44 -11.93
C ALA A 61 -14.06 3.64 -11.96
N HIS A 62 -14.15 4.38 -10.87
CA HIS A 62 -14.95 5.60 -10.79
C HIS A 62 -14.20 6.81 -11.37
N HIS A 63 -12.88 6.88 -11.21
CA HIS A 63 -12.01 7.99 -11.61
C HIS A 63 -10.88 7.53 -12.52
N HIS A 64 -11.16 7.33 -13.79
CA HIS A 64 -10.22 6.76 -14.79
C HIS A 64 -8.92 7.54 -14.99
N GLY A 65 -8.86 8.80 -14.53
CA GLY A 65 -7.64 9.61 -14.55
C GLY A 65 -6.69 9.34 -13.38
N LEU A 66 -7.11 8.59 -12.36
CA LEU A 66 -6.30 8.25 -11.19
C LEU A 66 -5.21 7.24 -11.56
N PRO A 67 -3.92 7.58 -11.42
CA PRO A 67 -2.86 6.60 -11.58
C PRO A 67 -2.94 5.54 -10.47
N HIS A 68 -2.91 4.27 -10.83
CA HIS A 68 -3.02 3.14 -9.88
C HIS A 68 -2.08 3.26 -8.67
N GLY A 69 -0.80 3.61 -8.90
CA GLY A 69 0.16 3.79 -7.80
C GLY A 69 -0.19 4.95 -6.86
N ALA A 70 -0.78 6.04 -7.37
CA ALA A 70 -1.21 7.16 -6.55
C ALA A 70 -2.39 6.75 -5.65
N GLY A 71 -3.37 6.04 -6.19
CA GLY A 71 -4.49 5.51 -5.43
C GLY A 71 -4.02 4.59 -4.30
N LEU A 72 -3.11 3.64 -4.60
CA LEU A 72 -2.53 2.76 -3.58
C LEU A 72 -1.80 3.52 -2.47
N ILE A 73 -1.00 4.54 -2.81
CA ILE A 73 -0.29 5.35 -1.81
C ILE A 73 -1.28 6.04 -0.88
N MET A 74 -2.30 6.70 -1.42
CA MET A 74 -3.28 7.45 -0.64
C MET A 74 -4.01 6.61 0.40
N ILE A 75 -4.33 5.36 0.09
CA ILE A 75 -5.07 4.49 1.03
C ILE A 75 -4.16 3.60 1.88
N SER A 76 -2.86 3.50 1.58
CA SER A 76 -1.95 2.51 2.18
C SER A 76 -1.84 2.64 3.70
N VAL A 77 -1.72 3.86 4.22
CA VAL A 77 -1.56 4.09 5.67
C VAL A 77 -2.79 3.63 6.42
N ALA A 78 -3.98 4.08 6.02
CA ALA A 78 -5.24 3.69 6.68
C ALA A 78 -5.53 2.20 6.55
N TYR A 79 -5.26 1.60 5.37
CA TYR A 79 -5.42 0.18 5.15
C TYR A 79 -4.53 -0.65 6.08
N HIS A 80 -3.25 -0.33 6.16
CA HIS A 80 -2.33 -1.07 7.02
C HIS A 80 -2.59 -0.81 8.50
N GLN A 81 -3.03 0.40 8.89
CA GLN A 81 -3.44 0.68 10.25
C GLN A 81 -4.63 -0.19 10.67
N HIS A 82 -5.64 -0.34 9.80
CA HIS A 82 -6.77 -1.23 10.05
C HIS A 82 -6.32 -2.69 10.30
N MET A 83 -5.36 -3.19 9.52
CA MET A 83 -4.82 -4.55 9.70
C MET A 83 -4.01 -4.68 11.00
N ILE A 84 -3.28 -3.63 11.39
CA ILE A 84 -2.51 -3.59 12.65
C ILE A 84 -3.47 -3.60 13.85
N ASP A 85 -4.54 -2.82 13.80
CA ASP A 85 -5.51 -2.72 14.89
C ASP A 85 -6.22 -4.06 15.18
N ALA A 86 -6.26 -4.96 14.21
CA ALA A 86 -6.79 -6.30 14.38
C ALA A 86 -5.84 -7.29 15.09
N HIS A 87 -4.57 -6.95 15.25
CA HIS A 87 -3.54 -7.74 15.96
C HIS A 87 -3.37 -9.21 15.51
N VAL A 88 -3.60 -9.50 14.22
CA VAL A 88 -3.50 -10.88 13.70
C VAL A 88 -2.14 -11.21 13.06
N CYS A 89 -1.32 -10.19 12.77
CA CYS A 89 -0.02 -10.37 12.12
C CYS A 89 1.05 -9.36 12.58
N ASP A 90 1.04 -8.98 13.85
CA ASP A 90 1.91 -7.97 14.45
C ASP A 90 3.41 -8.23 14.16
N ASP A 91 3.87 -9.47 14.34
CA ASP A 91 5.25 -9.84 14.04
C ASP A 91 5.70 -9.55 12.62
N ARG A 92 4.77 -9.66 11.64
CA ARG A 92 5.05 -9.37 10.25
C ARG A 92 5.21 -7.86 10.01
N TYR A 93 4.39 -7.04 10.66
CA TYR A 93 4.51 -5.59 10.60
C TYR A 93 5.81 -5.09 11.22
N VAL A 94 6.19 -5.63 12.38
CA VAL A 94 7.50 -5.36 13.00
C VAL A 94 8.65 -5.74 12.04
N ASP A 95 8.55 -6.89 11.40
CA ASP A 95 9.56 -7.34 10.45
C ASP A 95 9.63 -6.44 9.20
N MET A 96 8.49 -6.02 8.65
CA MET A 96 8.46 -5.09 7.53
C MET A 96 9.09 -3.74 7.89
N ALA A 97 8.81 -3.18 9.07
CA ALA A 97 9.46 -1.97 9.55
C ALA A 97 11.00 -2.11 9.59
N ARG A 98 11.50 -3.27 10.06
CA ARG A 98 12.95 -3.56 10.06
C ARG A 98 13.54 -3.64 8.66
N LEU A 99 12.81 -4.24 7.72
CA LEU A 99 13.21 -4.31 6.32
C LEU A 99 13.27 -2.94 5.64
N MET A 100 12.44 -1.99 6.09
CA MET A 100 12.43 -0.60 5.63
C MET A 100 13.52 0.27 6.27
N GLY A 101 14.29 -0.27 7.22
CA GLY A 101 15.46 0.39 7.81
C GLY A 101 15.36 0.67 9.31
N ASN A 102 14.24 0.45 9.95
CA ASN A 102 14.07 0.62 11.40
C ASN A 102 14.47 -0.65 12.16
N TRP A 103 15.77 -0.88 12.31
CA TRP A 103 16.31 -2.07 12.97
C TRP A 103 15.87 -2.22 14.44
N LEU A 104 15.36 -1.15 15.06
CA LEU A 104 14.89 -1.13 16.45
C LEU A 104 13.37 -1.32 16.57
N ALA A 105 12.67 -1.48 15.45
CA ALA A 105 11.23 -1.69 15.46
C ALA A 105 10.84 -2.84 16.38
N SER A 106 9.83 -2.61 17.21
CA SER A 106 9.41 -3.53 18.27
C SER A 106 7.90 -3.68 18.40
N LYS A 107 7.13 -2.84 17.72
CA LYS A 107 5.67 -2.84 17.68
C LYS A 107 5.18 -2.66 16.24
N PRO A 108 3.99 -3.16 15.88
CA PRO A 108 3.50 -3.14 14.51
C PRO A 108 3.33 -1.71 13.94
N GLU A 109 3.00 -0.71 14.78
CA GLU A 109 2.85 0.68 14.36
C GLU A 109 4.16 1.31 13.85
N ASP A 110 5.32 0.73 14.20
CA ASP A 110 6.61 1.16 13.66
C ASP A 110 6.64 1.03 12.13
N PHE A 111 5.84 0.12 11.55
CA PHE A 111 5.68 0.02 10.10
C PHE A 111 4.99 1.24 9.50
N ILE A 112 3.94 1.76 10.15
CA ILE A 112 3.24 2.97 9.68
C ILE A 112 4.21 4.15 9.64
N VAL A 113 5.03 4.32 10.68
CA VAL A 113 6.05 5.38 10.74
C VAL A 113 7.02 5.28 9.56
N GLU A 114 7.48 4.06 9.24
CA GLU A 114 8.40 3.84 8.11
C GLU A 114 7.71 4.01 6.76
N LEU A 115 6.44 3.66 6.63
CA LEU A 115 5.65 3.85 5.41
C LEU A 115 5.45 5.34 5.13
N GLU A 116 5.03 6.12 6.13
CA GLU A 116 4.88 7.57 6.03
C GLU A 116 6.22 8.24 5.69
N ARG A 117 7.32 7.85 6.36
CA ARG A 117 8.65 8.34 6.03
C ARG A 117 9.02 8.07 4.57
N LEU A 118 8.74 6.88 4.05
CA LEU A 118 9.03 6.52 2.66
C LEU A 118 8.19 7.35 1.68
N ILE A 119 6.92 7.56 1.98
CA ILE A 119 6.01 8.41 1.18
C ILE A 119 6.56 9.84 1.11
N ASP A 120 6.97 10.41 2.24
CA ASP A 120 7.52 11.76 2.33
C ASP A 120 8.85 11.88 1.60
N GLU A 121 9.77 10.93 1.79
CA GLU A 121 11.07 10.90 1.09
C GLU A 121 10.91 10.79 -0.44
N CYS A 122 9.79 10.24 -0.90
CA CYS A 122 9.44 10.19 -2.32
C CYS A 122 8.67 11.41 -2.82
N ASN A 123 8.45 12.43 -1.98
CA ASN A 123 7.65 13.63 -2.28
C ASN A 123 6.20 13.29 -2.67
N MET A 124 5.61 12.30 -2.03
CA MET A 124 4.24 11.84 -2.29
C MET A 124 3.26 12.12 -1.13
N GLY A 125 3.71 12.79 -0.07
CA GLY A 125 2.88 13.11 1.09
C GLY A 125 1.72 14.07 0.81
N ASP A 126 1.80 14.85 -0.27
CA ASP A 126 0.77 15.83 -0.66
C ASP A 126 -0.33 15.23 -1.58
N LEU A 127 -0.31 13.92 -1.86
CA LEU A 127 -1.34 13.29 -2.69
C LEU A 127 -2.71 13.37 -2.02
N LYS A 128 -3.71 13.86 -2.75
CA LYS A 128 -5.09 14.01 -2.26
C LYS A 128 -6.08 13.38 -3.24
N MET A 129 -7.07 12.67 -2.73
CA MET A 129 -8.15 12.10 -3.53
C MET A 129 -8.93 13.19 -4.29
N SER A 130 -9.08 14.38 -3.68
CA SER A 130 -9.75 15.55 -4.29
C SER A 130 -9.09 16.04 -5.57
N ASP A 131 -7.78 15.82 -5.76
CA ASP A 131 -7.06 16.21 -6.98
C ASP A 131 -7.54 15.42 -8.22
N TRP A 132 -8.13 14.25 -8.01
CA TRP A 132 -8.75 13.42 -9.05
C TRP A 132 -10.28 13.48 -9.07
N GLY A 133 -10.87 14.41 -8.28
CA GLY A 133 -12.31 14.61 -8.21
C GLY A 133 -13.06 13.57 -7.37
N ILE A 134 -12.36 12.75 -6.60
CA ILE A 134 -12.97 11.80 -5.65
C ILE A 134 -13.54 12.60 -4.48
N THR A 135 -14.73 12.25 -4.02
CA THR A 135 -15.41 12.91 -2.90
C THR A 135 -15.96 11.88 -1.91
N PRO A 136 -16.12 12.24 -0.61
CA PRO A 136 -16.56 11.29 0.41
C PRO A 136 -17.95 10.68 0.19
N ASP A 137 -18.82 11.33 -0.56
CA ASP A 137 -20.15 10.80 -0.89
C ASP A 137 -20.12 9.63 -1.89
N GLU A 138 -18.97 9.37 -2.53
CA GLU A 138 -18.76 8.23 -3.42
C GLU A 138 -18.26 6.97 -2.70
N PHE A 139 -17.79 7.08 -1.45
CA PHE A 139 -17.10 5.99 -0.74
C PHE A 139 -17.96 4.75 -0.55
N ASP A 140 -19.26 4.92 -0.30
CA ASP A 140 -20.21 3.80 -0.17
C ASP A 140 -20.32 3.01 -1.49
N ALA A 141 -20.42 3.71 -2.61
CA ALA A 141 -20.49 3.08 -3.93
C ALA A 141 -19.14 2.42 -4.31
N MET A 142 -18.00 3.05 -3.96
CA MET A 142 -16.69 2.48 -4.19
C MET A 142 -16.48 1.22 -3.36
N ALA A 143 -16.87 1.20 -2.08
CA ALA A 143 -16.77 0.03 -1.21
C ALA A 143 -17.61 -1.14 -1.75
N SER A 144 -18.85 -0.86 -2.18
CA SER A 144 -19.70 -1.87 -2.83
C SER A 144 -19.03 -2.42 -4.09
N ASN A 145 -18.55 -1.55 -4.98
CA ASN A 145 -17.86 -1.96 -6.21
C ASN A 145 -16.61 -2.80 -5.92
N ALA A 146 -15.79 -2.38 -4.94
CA ALA A 146 -14.58 -3.10 -4.54
C ALA A 146 -14.88 -4.55 -4.14
N LEU A 147 -15.85 -4.75 -3.27
CA LEU A 147 -16.21 -6.08 -2.75
C LEU A 147 -16.92 -6.94 -3.79
N ASP A 148 -17.79 -6.36 -4.62
CA ASP A 148 -18.56 -7.10 -5.62
C ASP A 148 -17.71 -7.56 -6.81
N THR A 149 -16.67 -6.79 -7.19
CA THR A 149 -15.88 -7.06 -8.40
C THR A 149 -14.50 -7.62 -8.12
N ASN A 150 -14.00 -7.52 -6.89
CA ASN A 150 -12.64 -7.91 -6.51
C ASN A 150 -12.59 -8.78 -5.24
N ASP A 151 -13.64 -9.54 -4.95
CA ASP A 151 -13.77 -10.40 -3.77
C ASP A 151 -12.56 -11.33 -3.56
N ALA A 152 -12.00 -11.84 -4.65
CA ALA A 152 -10.81 -12.70 -4.62
C ALA A 152 -9.57 -12.00 -4.05
N LEU A 153 -9.45 -10.66 -4.17
CA LEU A 153 -8.34 -9.90 -3.61
C LEU A 153 -8.49 -9.77 -2.09
N PHE A 154 -9.72 -9.50 -1.63
CA PHE A 154 -10.03 -9.40 -0.20
C PHE A 154 -9.86 -10.73 0.55
N ALA A 155 -9.99 -11.86 -0.15
CA ALA A 155 -9.74 -13.17 0.44
C ALA A 155 -8.27 -13.41 0.87
N HIS A 156 -7.34 -12.59 0.41
CA HIS A 156 -5.93 -12.66 0.80
C HIS A 156 -5.59 -11.79 2.02
N ASP A 157 -6.53 -10.98 2.50
CA ASP A 157 -6.30 -10.14 3.67
C ASP A 157 -6.17 -10.98 4.94
N PRO A 158 -5.31 -10.56 5.88
CA PRO A 158 -5.22 -11.20 7.20
C PRO A 158 -6.54 -11.14 7.98
N VAL A 159 -7.34 -10.11 7.72
CA VAL A 159 -8.67 -9.87 8.29
C VAL A 159 -9.65 -9.66 7.15
N GLN A 160 -10.77 -10.37 7.21
CA GLN A 160 -11.85 -10.17 6.23
C GLN A 160 -12.45 -8.78 6.40
N LEU A 161 -12.32 -7.93 5.39
CA LEU A 161 -12.89 -6.58 5.38
C LEU A 161 -14.39 -6.63 5.07
N SER A 162 -15.18 -5.98 5.89
CA SER A 162 -16.58 -5.67 5.60
C SER A 162 -16.71 -4.43 4.71
N HIS A 163 -17.92 -4.17 4.22
CA HIS A 163 -18.25 -2.94 3.50
C HIS A 163 -17.90 -1.68 4.33
N ASP A 164 -18.29 -1.67 5.59
CA ASP A 164 -18.06 -0.55 6.49
C ASP A 164 -16.55 -0.34 6.75
N ASP A 165 -15.75 -1.42 6.79
CA ASP A 165 -14.29 -1.31 6.95
C ASP A 165 -13.66 -0.64 5.73
N VAL A 166 -14.10 -0.98 4.51
CA VAL A 166 -13.61 -0.34 3.29
C VAL A 166 -14.00 1.14 3.26
N VAL A 167 -15.25 1.48 3.63
CA VAL A 167 -15.69 2.89 3.76
C VAL A 167 -14.83 3.63 4.78
N ASN A 168 -14.57 3.03 5.96
CA ASN A 168 -13.75 3.65 7.01
C ASN A 168 -12.30 3.86 6.56
N ILE A 169 -11.72 2.94 5.81
CA ILE A 169 -10.37 3.08 5.23
C ILE A 169 -10.35 4.26 4.25
N LEU A 170 -11.32 4.36 3.34
CA LEU A 170 -11.43 5.48 2.41
C LEU A 170 -11.61 6.81 3.15
N GLN A 171 -12.47 6.83 4.18
CA GLN A 171 -12.72 8.02 5.00
C GLN A 171 -11.48 8.46 5.78
N ALA A 172 -10.73 7.52 6.36
CA ALA A 172 -9.48 7.80 7.09
C ALA A 172 -8.35 8.27 6.15
N SER A 173 -8.43 7.91 4.86
CA SER A 173 -7.49 8.33 3.82
C SER A 173 -7.85 9.68 3.19
N TRP A 174 -9.01 10.24 3.52
CA TRP A 174 -9.48 11.50 2.96
C TRP A 174 -8.77 12.69 3.60
N VAL A 175 -8.19 13.54 2.75
CA VAL A 175 -7.62 14.84 3.13
C VAL A 175 -8.24 15.90 2.21
N GLU A 176 -8.71 17.01 2.81
CA GLU A 176 -9.25 18.15 2.07
C GLU A 176 -8.19 18.89 1.23
#